data_91ddfee1b57cdbbf9ffaac2949706c18
#
_entry.id   91ddfee1b57cdbbf9ffaac2949706c18
#
_cell.length_a   1.000
_cell.length_b   1.000
_cell.length_c   1.000
_cell.angle_alpha   90.00
_cell.angle_beta   90.00
_cell.angle_gamma   90.00
#
_symmetry.space_group_name_H-M   'P 1'
#
loop_
_entity.id
_entity.type
_entity.pdbx_description
1 polymer ?
#
loop_
_entity_poly.entity_id
_entity_poly.type
_entity_poly.pdbx_seq_one_letter_code
_entity_poly.pdbx_strand_id
1 'polypeptide(L)'
;MKSMSRSVWMSLVLSVLVLTLVVSPSRAAAQTEGRLFTDANSIRSLSAAEAAQNHPVKIRGVVTFSDEVLFSRFVQDETAGIYFGEMTNLPPFQAGQLIEIEGVTGAGEYVSVVIPKTIKVVGEGKLPEKAPLTLEQLVSGQQDSQWVEFSGLVRAVRYEKESGYHQLDFVKGGERFTAFSKQLPTGDAQDLVNSTVRVRGVCSTMFNHQRQILGIRVLVPQANGLTLEKPAPANPFGMTANRISTLLQFTPGGSFDSRIKVAGTVIHNKPGTAVFIQDDQSGLFCLTSQRDAFKAGDKVEVLGFPAKGQYTPMLEDSVVRKVGDGVEPQPDVVDINKILTGVHDSRLIKLPAKVLDRVQRGVNQFLLLQSGDFTFQAFLPHKNDAEDLSSVQNGADVIVTGVCVIEPGNDWQAGAKWRAASFHILLRSAKDVAVTSSPVAANAPDGVMIAIPFILTTLASLLWVVVLKRRAR
;
A
#
# COMPACT_ATOMS: atom_id res chain seq x y z
N MET A 1 -21.88 10.11 87.59
CA MET A 1 -21.24 10.48 86.32
C MET A 1 -22.22 10.24 85.18
N LYS A 2 -22.89 11.28 84.68
CA LYS A 2 -23.92 11.15 83.63
C LYS A 2 -23.29 11.28 82.25
N SER A 3 -23.56 10.28 81.39
CA SER A 3 -23.14 10.27 79.97
C SER A 3 -23.80 11.40 79.22
N MET A 4 -23.00 12.26 78.63
CA MET A 4 -23.45 13.28 77.68
C MET A 4 -23.83 12.62 76.36
N SER A 5 -25.03 12.92 75.89
CA SER A 5 -25.66 12.36 74.72
C SER A 5 -24.94 12.71 73.43
N ARG A 6 -24.79 11.72 72.55
CA ARG A 6 -24.18 11.82 71.20
C ARG A 6 -24.84 12.88 70.27
N SER A 7 -25.97 13.44 70.64
CA SER A 7 -26.71 14.40 69.81
C SER A 7 -26.13 15.83 69.83
N VAL A 8 -25.35 16.20 70.83
CA VAL A 8 -24.79 17.57 70.94
C VAL A 8 -23.55 17.73 70.06
N TRP A 9 -22.80 16.64 69.84
CA TRP A 9 -21.61 16.68 68.95
C TRP A 9 -21.95 16.72 67.46
N MET A 10 -23.07 16.15 67.05
CA MET A 10 -23.50 16.18 65.66
C MET A 10 -24.01 17.54 65.18
N SER A 11 -24.58 18.33 66.10
CA SER A 11 -25.07 19.67 65.78
C SER A 11 -23.93 20.72 65.67
N LEU A 12 -22.82 20.53 66.39
CA LEU A 12 -21.65 21.41 66.29
C LEU A 12 -20.81 21.19 65.05
N VAL A 13 -20.69 19.93 64.58
CA VAL A 13 -19.99 19.59 63.35
C VAL A 13 -20.77 20.05 62.10
N LEU A 14 -22.11 20.01 62.13
CA LEU A 14 -22.93 20.45 61.00
C LEU A 14 -22.95 21.99 60.88
N SER A 15 -22.80 22.73 61.98
CA SER A 15 -22.73 24.21 61.94
C SER A 15 -21.40 24.76 61.44
N VAL A 16 -20.29 24.01 61.57
CA VAL A 16 -18.99 24.41 61.04
C VAL A 16 -18.88 24.06 59.52
N LEU A 17 -19.62 23.03 59.07
CA LEU A 17 -19.62 22.63 57.65
C LEU A 17 -20.44 23.55 56.75
N VAL A 18 -21.45 24.27 57.32
CA VAL A 18 -22.28 25.19 56.55
C VAL A 18 -21.64 26.57 56.38
N LEU A 19 -20.67 26.95 57.23
CA LEU A 19 -20.03 28.28 57.16
C LEU A 19 -18.81 28.30 56.25
N THR A 20 -18.34 27.16 55.76
CA THR A 20 -17.21 27.06 54.79
C THR A 20 -17.63 27.02 53.33
N LEU A 21 -18.95 27.09 53.02
CA LEU A 21 -19.47 26.91 51.65
C LEU A 21 -19.85 28.22 50.96
N VAL A 22 -19.53 29.39 51.53
CA VAL A 22 -19.96 30.68 50.98
C VAL A 22 -18.84 31.62 50.54
N VAL A 23 -17.60 31.17 50.53
CA VAL A 23 -16.51 31.94 49.89
C VAL A 23 -15.76 31.04 48.92
N SER A 24 -16.41 30.63 47.86
CA SER A 24 -15.68 30.31 46.62
C SER A 24 -15.38 31.65 45.97
N PRO A 25 -14.10 32.04 45.84
CA PRO A 25 -13.79 33.14 44.96
C PRO A 25 -14.23 32.69 43.56
N SER A 26 -15.19 33.41 43.00
CA SER A 26 -15.48 33.36 41.58
C SER A 26 -14.12 33.57 40.89
N ARG A 27 -13.53 32.45 40.44
CA ARG A 27 -12.37 32.49 39.56
C ARG A 27 -12.92 33.09 38.30
N ALA A 28 -12.84 34.43 38.21
CA ALA A 28 -12.96 35.11 36.94
C ALA A 28 -12.06 34.31 35.99
N ALA A 29 -12.67 33.69 35.00
CA ALA A 29 -11.92 33.10 33.89
C ALA A 29 -11.07 34.26 33.37
N ALA A 30 -9.80 34.27 33.76
CA ALA A 30 -8.82 35.07 33.08
C ALA A 30 -8.95 34.58 31.62
N GLN A 31 -9.55 35.41 30.78
CA GLN A 31 -9.40 35.29 29.34
C GLN A 31 -7.90 35.33 29.13
N THR A 32 -7.32 34.17 28.99
CA THR A 32 -5.95 34.05 28.49
C THR A 32 -6.05 34.68 27.11
N GLU A 33 -5.57 35.93 26.98
CA GLU A 33 -5.41 36.54 25.66
C GLU A 33 -4.59 35.57 24.88
N GLY A 34 -5.25 34.84 23.97
CA GLY A 34 -4.63 33.75 23.24
C GLY A 34 -3.43 34.32 22.49
N ARG A 35 -2.27 33.69 22.65
CA ARG A 35 -1.06 34.07 21.93
C ARG A 35 -1.38 34.16 20.43
N LEU A 36 -1.22 35.35 19.85
CA LEU A 36 -1.38 35.55 18.41
C LEU A 36 -0.23 34.89 17.66
N PHE A 37 -0.56 34.02 16.73
CA PHE A 37 0.40 33.38 15.84
C PHE A 37 0.44 34.14 14.52
N THR A 38 1.65 34.52 14.11
CA THR A 38 1.88 35.35 12.93
C THR A 38 2.73 34.67 11.86
N ASP A 39 3.19 33.45 12.08
CA ASP A 39 3.97 32.68 11.15
C ASP A 39 3.54 31.20 11.13
N ALA A 40 3.72 30.56 9.96
CA ALA A 40 3.26 29.20 9.72
C ALA A 40 4.05 28.16 10.54
N ASN A 41 5.36 28.34 10.73
CA ASN A 41 6.19 27.36 11.45
C ASN A 41 5.80 27.27 12.93
N SER A 42 5.51 28.40 13.57
CA SER A 42 5.04 28.43 14.97
C SER A 42 3.71 27.67 15.14
N ILE A 43 2.78 27.79 14.18
CA ILE A 43 1.51 27.05 14.20
C ILE A 43 1.76 25.55 13.99
N ARG A 44 2.59 25.18 13.02
CA ARG A 44 2.93 23.77 12.73
C ARG A 44 3.61 23.06 13.90
N SER A 45 4.34 23.81 14.71
CA SER A 45 5.07 23.29 15.88
C SER A 45 4.17 22.99 17.08
N LEU A 46 2.90 23.40 17.03
CA LEU A 46 1.94 23.08 18.07
C LEU A 46 1.56 21.60 18.05
N SER A 47 1.42 21.02 19.23
CA SER A 47 0.74 19.74 19.37
C SER A 47 -0.74 19.86 18.94
N ALA A 48 -1.37 18.75 18.59
CA ALA A 48 -2.79 18.75 18.22
C ALA A 48 -3.68 19.32 19.34
N ALA A 49 -3.33 19.03 20.60
CA ALA A 49 -4.07 19.52 21.76
C ALA A 49 -3.92 21.03 21.96
N GLU A 50 -2.74 21.58 21.72
CA GLU A 50 -2.50 23.02 21.76
C GLU A 50 -3.20 23.72 20.61
N ALA A 51 -3.06 23.22 19.38
CA ALA A 51 -3.70 23.80 18.22
C ALA A 51 -5.24 23.79 18.30
N ALA A 52 -5.82 22.78 18.96
CA ALA A 52 -7.28 22.69 19.22
C ALA A 52 -7.81 23.77 20.19
N GLN A 53 -6.94 24.57 20.83
CA GLN A 53 -7.37 25.68 21.70
C GLN A 53 -7.83 26.90 20.91
N ASN A 54 -7.79 26.84 19.57
CA ASN A 54 -8.25 27.91 18.69
C ASN A 54 -7.53 29.24 18.94
N HIS A 55 -6.21 29.23 19.05
CA HIS A 55 -5.42 30.46 19.23
C HIS A 55 -5.58 31.41 18.03
N PRO A 56 -5.62 32.71 18.24
CA PRO A 56 -5.69 33.67 17.14
C PRO A 56 -4.53 33.54 16.19
N VAL A 57 -4.84 33.62 14.91
CA VAL A 57 -3.87 33.55 13.80
C VAL A 57 -4.03 34.77 12.91
N LYS A 58 -2.90 35.36 12.52
CA LYS A 58 -2.82 36.33 11.44
C LYS A 58 -1.53 36.05 10.66
N ILE A 59 -1.63 35.39 9.50
CA ILE A 59 -0.50 35.06 8.68
C ILE A 59 -0.64 35.70 7.28
N ARG A 60 0.50 35.95 6.66
CA ARG A 60 0.58 36.43 5.28
C ARG A 60 1.53 35.51 4.51
N GLY A 61 1.07 34.97 3.39
CA GLY A 61 1.88 34.02 2.61
C GLY A 61 1.38 33.90 1.18
N VAL A 62 2.16 33.19 0.38
CA VAL A 62 1.85 32.90 -1.02
C VAL A 62 1.05 31.59 -1.08
N VAL A 63 -0.06 31.62 -1.81
CA VAL A 63 -0.80 30.37 -2.13
C VAL A 63 0.09 29.48 -2.96
N THR A 64 0.41 28.32 -2.46
CA THR A 64 1.25 27.34 -3.15
C THR A 64 0.42 26.31 -3.92
N PHE A 65 -0.80 26.00 -3.44
CA PHE A 65 -1.75 25.15 -4.15
C PHE A 65 -3.18 25.44 -3.65
N SER A 66 -4.15 25.40 -4.56
CA SER A 66 -5.56 25.45 -4.22
C SER A 66 -6.39 24.71 -5.26
N ASP A 67 -7.13 23.69 -4.81
CA ASP A 67 -8.05 22.93 -5.66
C ASP A 67 -9.21 22.35 -4.83
N GLU A 68 -10.42 22.53 -5.32
CA GLU A 68 -11.63 22.08 -4.63
C GLU A 68 -11.86 20.57 -4.79
N VAL A 69 -11.53 20.02 -5.95
CA VAL A 69 -11.73 18.60 -6.23
C VAL A 69 -10.82 17.72 -5.38
N LEU A 70 -9.59 18.21 -5.13
CA LEU A 70 -8.63 17.53 -4.25
C LEU A 70 -8.77 17.94 -2.78
N PHE A 71 -9.72 18.82 -2.45
CA PHE A 71 -9.92 19.38 -1.08
C PHE A 71 -8.61 19.89 -0.46
N SER A 72 -7.78 20.56 -1.25
CA SER A 72 -6.41 20.88 -0.88
C SER A 72 -6.11 22.36 -1.09
N ARG A 73 -5.73 23.06 0.00
CA ARG A 73 -5.38 24.50 -0.02
C ARG A 73 -4.18 24.72 0.87
N PHE A 74 -3.12 25.26 0.30
CA PHE A 74 -1.87 25.50 1.01
C PHE A 74 -1.38 26.92 0.76
N VAL A 75 -0.90 27.54 1.83
CA VAL A 75 -0.21 28.82 1.83
C VAL A 75 1.17 28.62 2.44
N GLN A 76 2.16 29.35 1.96
CA GLN A 76 3.51 29.32 2.49
C GLN A 76 4.01 30.74 2.72
N ASP A 77 4.52 30.97 3.94
CA ASP A 77 5.26 32.17 4.29
C ASP A 77 6.79 31.92 4.22
N GLU A 78 7.59 32.84 4.74
CA GLU A 78 9.06 32.70 4.77
C GLU A 78 9.53 31.56 5.69
N THR A 79 8.68 31.11 6.63
CA THR A 79 9.02 30.13 7.66
C THR A 79 8.63 28.70 7.26
N ALA A 80 7.40 28.51 6.78
CA ALA A 80 6.88 27.18 6.41
C ALA A 80 5.64 27.26 5.52
N GLY A 81 5.27 26.13 4.93
CA GLY A 81 3.96 25.91 4.31
C GLY A 81 2.95 25.37 5.33
N ILE A 82 1.69 25.73 5.18
CA ILE A 82 0.62 25.25 6.06
C ILE A 82 -0.69 25.09 5.28
N TYR A 83 -1.48 24.07 5.66
CA TYR A 83 -2.84 23.88 5.15
C TYR A 83 -3.80 24.91 5.78
N PHE A 84 -4.71 25.45 4.96
CA PHE A 84 -5.84 26.25 5.44
C PHE A 84 -7.16 25.74 4.86
N GLY A 85 -8.18 25.60 5.69
CA GLY A 85 -9.45 25.03 5.27
C GLY A 85 -10.54 25.13 6.32
N GLU A 86 -11.58 24.32 6.19
CA GLU A 86 -12.77 24.28 7.06
C GLU A 86 -13.69 25.51 6.96
N MET A 87 -13.52 26.34 5.95
CA MET A 87 -14.42 27.44 5.65
C MET A 87 -15.30 27.07 4.45
N THR A 88 -16.61 27.25 4.58
CA THR A 88 -17.55 27.09 3.46
C THR A 88 -17.47 28.29 2.51
N ASN A 89 -17.60 28.05 1.20
CA ASN A 89 -17.62 29.10 0.17
C ASN A 89 -16.34 29.93 0.08
N LEU A 90 -15.17 29.30 0.19
CA LEU A 90 -13.91 29.96 -0.13
C LEU A 90 -13.85 30.29 -1.62
N PRO A 91 -13.35 31.50 -1.99
CA PRO A 91 -13.11 31.81 -3.39
C PRO A 91 -12.02 30.88 -3.97
N PRO A 92 -12.04 30.63 -5.27
CA PRO A 92 -10.95 29.92 -5.92
C PRO A 92 -9.66 30.77 -5.86
N PHE A 93 -8.63 30.23 -5.24
CA PHE A 93 -7.31 30.83 -5.20
C PHE A 93 -6.42 30.27 -6.31
N GLN A 94 -5.47 31.07 -6.78
CA GLN A 94 -4.45 30.65 -7.72
C GLN A 94 -3.07 30.60 -7.05
N ALA A 95 -2.26 29.61 -7.40
CA ALA A 95 -0.88 29.56 -6.95
C ALA A 95 -0.12 30.82 -7.40
N GLY A 96 0.63 31.43 -6.47
CA GLY A 96 1.30 32.69 -6.67
C GLY A 96 0.55 33.91 -6.10
N GLN A 97 -0.72 33.79 -5.76
CA GLN A 97 -1.42 34.88 -5.05
C GLN A 97 -0.87 35.07 -3.65
N LEU A 98 -0.62 36.30 -3.26
CA LEU A 98 -0.27 36.68 -1.89
C LEU A 98 -1.55 36.93 -1.13
N ILE A 99 -1.78 36.19 -0.05
CA ILE A 99 -2.98 36.30 0.79
C ILE A 99 -2.63 36.63 2.24
N GLU A 100 -3.53 37.32 2.91
CA GLU A 100 -3.56 37.50 4.35
C GLU A 100 -4.73 36.69 4.92
N ILE A 101 -4.46 35.85 5.92
CA ILE A 101 -5.44 35.02 6.60
C ILE A 101 -5.53 35.45 8.04
N GLU A 102 -6.72 35.83 8.49
CA GLU A 102 -7.06 35.94 9.90
C GLU A 102 -7.99 34.78 10.28
N GLY A 103 -7.71 34.13 11.39
CA GLY A 103 -8.44 32.94 11.80
C GLY A 103 -7.97 32.41 13.15
N VAL A 104 -8.02 31.11 13.29
CA VAL A 104 -7.57 30.40 14.49
C VAL A 104 -6.76 29.15 14.12
N THR A 105 -5.99 28.66 15.08
CA THR A 105 -5.32 27.35 14.93
C THR A 105 -6.35 26.23 14.97
N GLY A 106 -6.07 25.13 14.26
CA GLY A 106 -6.83 23.89 14.31
C GLY A 106 -5.89 22.68 14.44
N ALA A 107 -6.35 21.62 15.09
CA ALA A 107 -5.56 20.41 15.30
C ALA A 107 -5.12 19.76 13.97
N GLY A 108 -5.92 19.94 12.90
CA GLY A 108 -5.73 19.22 11.65
C GLY A 108 -5.82 17.70 11.84
N GLU A 109 -5.62 16.97 10.77
CA GLU A 109 -5.67 15.50 10.79
C GLU A 109 -4.29 14.84 10.74
N TYR A 110 -3.23 15.58 10.43
CA TYR A 110 -1.84 15.13 10.50
C TYR A 110 -0.95 16.18 11.19
N VAL A 111 -0.90 17.38 10.65
CA VAL A 111 -0.19 18.55 11.19
C VAL A 111 -1.22 19.62 11.55
N SER A 112 -0.88 20.50 12.49
CA SER A 112 -1.73 21.65 12.85
C SER A 112 -1.97 22.55 11.64
N VAL A 113 -3.18 23.10 11.54
CA VAL A 113 -3.70 23.85 10.39
C VAL A 113 -4.19 25.23 10.79
N VAL A 114 -4.50 26.05 9.80
CA VAL A 114 -5.21 27.31 9.99
C VAL A 114 -6.68 27.14 9.59
N ILE A 115 -7.58 27.50 10.50
CA ILE A 115 -9.01 27.62 10.25
C ILE A 115 -9.30 29.10 10.00
N PRO A 116 -9.50 29.52 8.73
CA PRO A 116 -9.68 30.92 8.41
C PRO A 116 -11.04 31.43 8.83
N LYS A 117 -11.08 32.70 9.28
CA LYS A 117 -12.29 33.47 9.45
C LYS A 117 -12.46 34.49 8.32
N THR A 118 -11.34 35.09 7.92
CA THR A 118 -11.27 35.98 6.77
C THR A 118 -10.02 35.72 5.95
N ILE A 119 -10.13 35.85 4.65
CA ILE A 119 -9.00 35.77 3.72
C ILE A 119 -9.09 36.97 2.78
N LYS A 120 -7.95 37.64 2.58
CA LYS A 120 -7.82 38.74 1.63
C LYS A 120 -6.69 38.47 0.65
N VAL A 121 -6.96 38.60 -0.64
CA VAL A 121 -5.90 38.63 -1.64
C VAL A 121 -5.29 40.03 -1.59
N VAL A 122 -4.00 40.13 -1.26
CA VAL A 122 -3.30 41.40 -1.07
C VAL A 122 -2.30 41.71 -2.18
N GLY A 123 -2.15 40.80 -3.15
CA GLY A 123 -1.29 40.99 -4.32
C GLY A 123 -0.82 39.68 -4.92
N GLU A 124 0.31 39.73 -5.63
CA GLU A 124 1.03 38.60 -6.15
C GLU A 124 2.32 38.39 -5.37
N GLY A 125 2.74 37.13 -5.24
CA GLY A 125 3.98 36.71 -4.59
C GLY A 125 4.74 35.73 -5.47
N LYS A 126 5.99 35.49 -5.13
CA LYS A 126 6.79 34.42 -5.78
C LYS A 126 6.56 33.10 -5.06
N LEU A 127 6.37 32.02 -5.84
CA LEU A 127 6.42 30.68 -5.29
C LEU A 127 7.81 30.43 -4.67
N PRO A 128 7.87 29.65 -3.58
CA PRO A 128 9.13 29.43 -2.87
C PRO A 128 10.15 28.73 -3.78
N GLU A 129 11.41 29.12 -3.62
CA GLU A 129 12.55 28.42 -4.23
C GLU A 129 13.26 27.63 -3.14
N LYS A 130 13.36 26.32 -3.30
CA LYS A 130 14.08 25.44 -2.36
C LYS A 130 15.03 24.53 -3.11
N ALA A 131 16.11 24.13 -2.45
CA ALA A 131 17.01 23.13 -2.98
C ALA A 131 16.24 21.81 -3.21
N PRO A 132 16.56 21.07 -4.30
CA PRO A 132 15.95 19.79 -4.56
C PRO A 132 16.13 18.81 -3.39
N LEU A 133 15.07 18.11 -3.04
CA LEU A 133 15.07 17.07 -2.01
C LEU A 133 15.44 15.71 -2.61
N THR A 134 16.03 14.85 -1.80
CA THR A 134 16.09 13.44 -2.14
C THR A 134 14.71 12.78 -1.95
N LEU A 135 14.48 11.65 -2.63
CA LEU A 135 13.20 10.95 -2.50
C LEU A 135 13.01 10.39 -1.09
N GLU A 136 14.09 10.03 -0.39
CA GLU A 136 14.06 9.60 1.02
C GLU A 136 13.59 10.74 1.95
N GLN A 137 14.07 11.96 1.73
CA GLN A 137 13.62 13.13 2.49
C GLN A 137 12.14 13.42 2.25
N LEU A 138 11.68 13.23 1.01
CA LEU A 138 10.30 13.48 0.62
C LEU A 138 9.34 12.50 1.32
N VAL A 139 9.64 11.19 1.33
CA VAL A 139 8.76 10.16 1.93
C VAL A 139 8.79 10.13 3.46
N SER A 140 9.67 10.90 4.10
CA SER A 140 9.77 10.98 5.57
C SER A 140 8.51 11.53 6.26
N GLY A 141 7.59 12.18 5.52
CA GLY A 141 6.41 12.86 6.04
C GLY A 141 6.68 14.23 6.68
N GLN A 142 7.94 14.62 6.86
CA GLN A 142 8.30 15.90 7.47
C GLN A 142 8.06 17.09 6.55
N GLN A 143 7.89 16.84 5.25
CA GLN A 143 7.68 17.87 4.24
C GLN A 143 6.19 18.19 4.01
N ASP A 144 5.30 17.71 4.87
CA ASP A 144 3.88 18.01 4.74
C ASP A 144 3.62 19.51 4.58
N SER A 145 2.73 19.88 3.66
CA SER A 145 2.37 21.26 3.33
C SER A 145 3.50 22.15 2.76
N GLN A 146 4.73 21.62 2.63
CA GLN A 146 5.88 22.39 2.12
C GLN A 146 5.91 22.37 0.60
N TRP A 147 6.35 23.51 0.02
CA TRP A 147 6.80 23.55 -1.36
C TRP A 147 8.09 22.73 -1.50
N VAL A 148 8.10 21.78 -2.42
CA VAL A 148 9.20 20.86 -2.64
C VAL A 148 9.61 20.82 -4.12
N GLU A 149 10.87 20.49 -4.35
CA GLU A 149 11.40 20.15 -5.66
C GLU A 149 12.17 18.82 -5.55
N PHE A 150 11.98 17.93 -6.50
CA PHE A 150 12.73 16.68 -6.61
C PHE A 150 12.80 16.23 -8.08
N SER A 151 13.73 15.32 -8.38
CA SER A 151 13.80 14.61 -9.67
C SER A 151 13.64 13.12 -9.44
N GLY A 152 12.81 12.48 -10.24
CA GLY A 152 12.54 11.04 -10.12
C GLY A 152 12.23 10.38 -11.45
N LEU A 153 12.40 9.05 -11.47
CA LEU A 153 12.01 8.21 -12.58
C LEU A 153 10.52 7.91 -12.51
N VAL A 154 9.79 8.24 -13.57
CA VAL A 154 8.36 7.96 -13.68
C VAL A 154 8.14 6.46 -13.95
N ARG A 155 7.37 5.81 -13.09
CA ARG A 155 7.06 4.38 -13.19
C ARG A 155 5.78 4.10 -13.96
N ALA A 156 4.76 4.93 -13.70
CA ALA A 156 3.48 4.85 -14.37
C ALA A 156 2.84 6.24 -14.44
N VAL A 157 1.98 6.45 -15.43
CA VAL A 157 1.13 7.64 -15.54
C VAL A 157 -0.30 7.18 -15.74
N ARG A 158 -1.21 7.68 -14.90
CA ARG A 158 -2.65 7.41 -14.99
C ARG A 158 -3.41 8.72 -15.08
N TYR A 159 -4.48 8.74 -15.86
CA TYR A 159 -5.42 9.87 -15.90
C TYR A 159 -6.67 9.51 -15.12
N GLU A 160 -6.98 10.32 -14.11
CA GLU A 160 -8.19 10.20 -13.29
C GLU A 160 -9.27 11.12 -13.86
N LYS A 161 -10.25 10.54 -14.52
CA LYS A 161 -11.27 11.30 -15.24
C LYS A 161 -12.14 12.16 -14.32
N GLU A 162 -12.41 11.68 -13.11
CA GLU A 162 -13.29 12.37 -12.15
C GLU A 162 -12.64 13.63 -11.60
N SER A 163 -11.37 13.58 -11.30
CA SER A 163 -10.61 14.71 -10.77
C SER A 163 -9.98 15.59 -11.87
N GLY A 164 -9.81 15.05 -13.08
CA GLY A 164 -9.11 15.71 -14.19
C GLY A 164 -7.59 15.78 -14.01
N TYR A 165 -7.02 14.95 -13.13
CA TYR A 165 -5.60 14.93 -12.84
C TYR A 165 -4.88 13.75 -13.48
N HIS A 166 -3.69 14.01 -13.99
CA HIS A 166 -2.70 12.97 -14.25
C HIS A 166 -1.97 12.64 -12.95
N GLN A 167 -1.83 11.37 -12.67
CA GLN A 167 -1.12 10.81 -11.53
C GLN A 167 0.17 10.18 -12.05
N LEU A 168 1.32 10.76 -11.67
CA LEU A 168 2.64 10.25 -12.02
C LEU A 168 3.19 9.50 -10.81
N ASP A 169 3.42 8.20 -10.95
CA ASP A 169 3.96 7.37 -9.89
C ASP A 169 5.48 7.33 -9.92
N PHE A 170 6.06 7.50 -8.75
CA PHE A 170 7.49 7.39 -8.48
C PHE A 170 7.72 6.32 -7.43
N VAL A 171 8.84 5.61 -7.50
CA VAL A 171 9.23 4.59 -6.53
C VAL A 171 10.66 4.80 -6.10
N LYS A 172 10.91 4.70 -4.79
CA LYS A 172 12.26 4.71 -4.21
C LYS A 172 12.31 3.80 -3.00
N GLY A 173 13.26 2.86 -3.02
CA GLY A 173 13.45 1.94 -1.89
C GLY A 173 12.25 1.04 -1.59
N GLY A 174 11.34 0.85 -2.56
CA GLY A 174 10.07 0.13 -2.39
C GLY A 174 8.89 1.02 -1.98
N GLU A 175 9.13 2.25 -1.56
CA GLU A 175 8.07 3.22 -1.27
C GLU A 175 7.56 3.87 -2.56
N ARG A 176 6.23 3.92 -2.70
CA ARG A 176 5.56 4.55 -3.85
C ARG A 176 4.89 5.85 -3.42
N PHE A 177 5.07 6.90 -4.22
CA PHE A 177 4.35 8.15 -4.06
C PHE A 177 3.93 8.71 -5.42
N THR A 178 2.99 9.64 -5.44
CA THR A 178 2.35 10.11 -6.65
C THR A 178 2.38 11.64 -6.74
N ALA A 179 2.78 12.17 -7.90
CA ALA A 179 2.56 13.58 -8.22
C ALA A 179 1.26 13.74 -9.02
N PHE A 180 0.48 14.75 -8.66
CA PHE A 180 -0.80 15.09 -9.29
C PHE A 180 -0.64 16.36 -10.11
N SER A 181 -0.92 16.30 -11.40
CA SER A 181 -0.86 17.45 -12.29
C SER A 181 -2.00 17.45 -13.30
N LYS A 182 -2.59 18.60 -13.58
CA LYS A 182 -3.60 18.74 -14.66
C LYS A 182 -2.98 18.70 -16.05
N GLN A 183 -1.68 18.97 -16.16
CA GLN A 183 -0.98 19.04 -17.44
C GLN A 183 0.31 18.23 -17.37
N LEU A 184 0.68 17.65 -18.49
CA LEU A 184 1.94 16.91 -18.65
C LEU A 184 2.94 17.75 -19.45
N PRO A 185 4.25 17.56 -19.25
CA PRO A 185 5.28 18.22 -20.03
C PRO A 185 5.40 17.68 -21.46
N THR A 186 4.77 16.56 -21.77
CA THR A 186 4.69 15.90 -23.09
C THR A 186 3.24 15.74 -23.49
N GLY A 187 2.98 15.57 -24.79
CA GLY A 187 1.61 15.36 -25.29
C GLY A 187 1.02 13.99 -24.93
N ASP A 188 1.86 12.98 -24.70
CA ASP A 188 1.43 11.62 -24.35
C ASP A 188 1.98 11.20 -22.97
N ALA A 189 1.11 10.63 -22.16
CA ALA A 189 1.44 10.08 -20.85
C ALA A 189 2.44 8.91 -20.93
N GLN A 190 2.39 8.13 -21.99
CA GLN A 190 3.29 6.98 -22.19
C GLN A 190 4.73 7.41 -22.45
N ASP A 191 4.96 8.58 -23.03
CA ASP A 191 6.29 9.13 -23.26
C ASP A 191 7.04 9.46 -21.96
N LEU A 192 6.29 9.61 -20.86
CA LEU A 192 6.88 9.88 -19.55
C LEU A 192 7.29 8.62 -18.80
N VAL A 193 6.73 7.46 -19.11
CA VAL A 193 7.08 6.22 -18.41
C VAL A 193 8.54 5.83 -18.71
N ASN A 194 9.34 5.66 -17.66
CA ASN A 194 10.80 5.46 -17.75
C ASN A 194 11.60 6.71 -18.15
N SER A 195 10.99 7.90 -18.03
CA SER A 195 11.69 9.18 -18.12
C SER A 195 12.06 9.70 -16.73
N THR A 196 13.05 10.60 -16.64
CA THR A 196 13.31 11.36 -15.42
C THR A 196 12.62 12.71 -15.52
N VAL A 197 11.76 12.99 -14.56
CA VAL A 197 10.99 14.23 -14.49
C VAL A 197 11.35 14.99 -13.22
N ARG A 198 11.62 16.29 -13.35
CA ARG A 198 11.68 17.21 -12.22
C ARG A 198 10.29 17.68 -11.87
N VAL A 199 9.96 17.60 -10.60
CA VAL A 199 8.65 17.94 -10.06
C VAL A 199 8.79 19.09 -9.06
N ARG A 200 7.96 20.12 -9.20
CA ARG A 200 7.79 21.24 -8.26
C ARG A 200 6.35 21.32 -7.83
N GLY A 201 6.10 21.30 -6.54
CA GLY A 201 4.74 21.34 -6.02
C GLY A 201 4.70 21.30 -4.50
N VAL A 202 3.52 21.11 -3.96
CA VAL A 202 3.29 21.01 -2.51
C VAL A 202 3.27 19.54 -2.11
N CYS A 203 4.10 19.16 -1.13
CA CYS A 203 4.02 17.86 -0.49
C CYS A 203 2.79 17.80 0.40
N SER A 204 1.94 16.82 0.21
CA SER A 204 0.74 16.58 1.01
C SER A 204 0.76 15.16 1.53
N THR A 205 0.64 15.00 2.83
CA THR A 205 0.64 13.70 3.49
C THR A 205 -0.74 13.05 3.40
N MET A 206 -0.78 11.77 3.10
CA MET A 206 -1.97 10.92 3.27
C MET A 206 -1.89 10.24 4.64
N PHE A 207 -2.98 10.25 5.39
CA PHE A 207 -3.02 9.77 6.77
C PHE A 207 -4.33 9.03 7.07
N ASN A 208 -4.32 8.23 8.13
CA ASN A 208 -5.51 7.56 8.65
C ASN A 208 -6.17 8.36 9.78
N HIS A 209 -7.30 7.86 10.29
CA HIS A 209 -8.03 8.49 11.41
C HIS A 209 -7.22 8.56 12.72
N GLN A 210 -6.13 7.82 12.85
CA GLN A 210 -5.21 7.87 13.98
C GLN A 210 -4.06 8.88 13.77
N ARG A 211 -4.12 9.71 12.71
CA ARG A 211 -3.10 10.70 12.33
C ARG A 211 -1.74 10.07 11.94
N GLN A 212 -1.76 8.81 11.50
CA GLN A 212 -0.58 8.09 11.07
C GLN A 212 -0.41 8.23 9.56
N ILE A 213 0.83 8.47 9.13
CA ILE A 213 1.17 8.57 7.71
C ILE A 213 0.91 7.24 6.99
N LEU A 214 0.22 7.32 5.86
CA LEU A 214 0.00 6.21 4.92
C LEU A 214 0.83 6.37 3.65
N GLY A 215 1.26 7.58 3.35
CA GLY A 215 2.01 7.92 2.17
C GLY A 215 2.04 9.42 1.91
N ILE A 216 2.65 9.80 0.82
CA ILE A 216 2.69 11.19 0.37
C ILE A 216 2.18 11.31 -1.06
N ARG A 217 1.70 12.49 -1.38
CA ARG A 217 1.43 12.95 -2.73
C ARG A 217 2.05 14.33 -2.92
N VAL A 218 2.41 14.67 -4.15
CA VAL A 218 2.89 16.01 -4.50
C VAL A 218 1.89 16.66 -5.44
N LEU A 219 1.38 17.81 -5.05
CA LEU A 219 0.36 18.55 -5.78
C LEU A 219 1.03 19.62 -6.63
N VAL A 220 0.95 19.49 -7.95
CA VAL A 220 1.61 20.37 -8.92
C VAL A 220 0.61 21.43 -9.38
N PRO A 221 0.78 22.70 -9.01
CA PRO A 221 -0.21 23.75 -9.27
C PRO A 221 -0.19 24.31 -10.69
N GLN A 222 0.93 24.18 -11.38
CA GLN A 222 1.17 24.82 -12.68
C GLN A 222 1.79 23.87 -13.69
N ALA A 223 1.57 24.12 -14.98
CA ALA A 223 2.12 23.30 -16.06
C ALA A 223 3.66 23.19 -16.05
N ASN A 224 4.36 24.27 -15.69
CA ASN A 224 5.82 24.29 -15.58
C ASN A 224 6.37 23.65 -14.29
N GLY A 225 5.49 23.13 -13.44
CA GLY A 225 5.87 22.35 -12.26
C GLY A 225 6.39 20.96 -12.61
N LEU A 226 6.16 20.47 -13.83
CA LEU A 226 6.77 19.26 -14.36
C LEU A 226 7.75 19.63 -15.48
N THR A 227 8.99 19.17 -15.38
CA THR A 227 10.03 19.38 -16.40
C THR A 227 10.68 18.06 -16.77
N LEU A 228 10.65 17.70 -18.05
CA LEU A 228 11.33 16.51 -18.55
C LEU A 228 12.85 16.74 -18.53
N GLU A 229 13.59 16.00 -17.72
CA GLU A 229 15.06 16.10 -17.64
C GLU A 229 15.75 15.08 -18.52
N LYS A 230 15.23 13.85 -18.50
CA LYS A 230 15.73 12.74 -19.31
C LYS A 230 14.56 12.04 -19.98
N PRO A 231 14.47 12.05 -21.30
CA PRO A 231 13.40 11.34 -21.99
C PRO A 231 13.54 9.82 -21.80
N ALA A 232 12.41 9.12 -21.89
CA ALA A 232 12.40 7.67 -21.98
C ALA A 232 13.10 7.21 -23.28
N PRO A 233 13.63 5.98 -23.32
CA PRO A 233 14.15 5.40 -24.57
C PRO A 233 13.08 5.39 -25.66
N ALA A 234 13.41 5.92 -26.85
CA ALA A 234 12.46 6.03 -27.97
C ALA A 234 11.88 4.68 -28.43
N ASN A 235 12.64 3.60 -28.27
CA ASN A 235 12.19 2.24 -28.54
C ASN A 235 12.46 1.34 -27.32
N PRO A 236 11.58 1.31 -26.31
CA PRO A 236 11.79 0.51 -25.11
C PRO A 236 11.93 -0.99 -25.41
N PHE A 237 11.19 -1.52 -26.40
CA PHE A 237 11.30 -2.91 -26.81
C PHE A 237 12.53 -3.22 -27.67
N GLY A 238 13.25 -2.22 -28.13
CA GLY A 238 14.55 -2.35 -28.81
C GLY A 238 15.71 -2.72 -27.88
N MET A 239 15.53 -2.62 -26.55
CA MET A 239 16.56 -3.04 -25.59
C MET A 239 16.86 -4.53 -25.70
N THR A 240 18.09 -4.92 -25.36
CA THR A 240 18.47 -6.34 -25.21
C THR A 240 17.67 -6.97 -24.08
N ALA A 241 17.13 -8.16 -24.31
CA ALA A 241 16.42 -8.90 -23.28
C ALA A 241 17.38 -9.46 -22.22
N ASN A 242 17.04 -9.25 -20.96
CA ASN A 242 17.74 -9.88 -19.83
C ASN A 242 17.21 -11.29 -19.61
N ARG A 243 18.05 -12.18 -19.11
CA ARG A 243 17.60 -13.50 -18.64
C ARG A 243 16.85 -13.33 -17.33
N ILE A 244 15.77 -14.10 -17.14
CA ILE A 244 14.99 -14.06 -15.90
C ILE A 244 15.87 -14.37 -14.68
N SER A 245 16.77 -15.33 -14.79
CA SER A 245 17.68 -15.74 -13.71
C SER A 245 18.68 -14.66 -13.26
N THR A 246 18.89 -13.60 -14.04
CA THR A 246 19.86 -12.53 -13.71
C THR A 246 19.22 -11.32 -13.04
N LEU A 247 17.90 -11.30 -12.87
CA LEU A 247 17.19 -10.19 -12.27
C LEU A 247 17.60 -9.98 -10.84
N LEU A 248 17.82 -8.73 -10.44
CA LEU A 248 18.27 -8.30 -9.11
C LEU A 248 19.59 -8.95 -8.62
N GLN A 249 20.37 -9.57 -9.52
CA GLN A 249 21.72 -9.97 -9.18
C GLN A 249 22.63 -8.76 -9.08
N PHE A 250 23.60 -8.82 -8.17
CA PHE A 250 24.56 -7.74 -8.00
C PHE A 250 25.35 -7.48 -9.28
N THR A 251 25.31 -6.24 -9.75
CA THR A 251 26.10 -5.76 -10.88
C THR A 251 26.85 -4.52 -10.42
N PRO A 252 28.20 -4.50 -10.47
CA PRO A 252 28.97 -3.32 -10.09
C PRO A 252 28.51 -2.08 -10.89
N GLY A 253 28.13 -1.01 -10.17
CA GLY A 253 27.63 0.23 -10.77
C GLY A 253 26.23 0.14 -11.40
N GLY A 254 25.54 -1.00 -11.30
CA GLY A 254 24.19 -1.18 -11.79
C GLY A 254 23.14 -0.59 -10.84
N SER A 255 22.01 -0.14 -11.41
CA SER A 255 20.82 0.28 -10.69
C SER A 255 19.65 -0.60 -11.09
N PHE A 256 18.80 -0.94 -10.13
CA PHE A 256 17.56 -1.69 -10.37
C PHE A 256 16.34 -0.77 -10.60
N ASP A 257 16.55 0.55 -10.60
CA ASP A 257 15.46 1.51 -10.72
C ASP A 257 14.93 1.66 -12.15
N SER A 258 15.72 1.25 -13.15
CA SER A 258 15.37 1.39 -14.56
C SER A 258 14.54 0.22 -15.09
N ARG A 259 13.67 0.51 -16.03
CA ARG A 259 12.89 -0.49 -16.76
C ARG A 259 13.80 -1.41 -17.57
N ILE A 260 13.50 -2.68 -17.56
CA ILE A 260 14.24 -3.70 -18.32
C ILE A 260 13.30 -4.48 -19.24
N LYS A 261 13.87 -5.17 -20.21
CA LYS A 261 13.18 -6.14 -21.06
C LYS A 261 13.55 -7.57 -20.69
N VAL A 262 12.57 -8.46 -20.62
CA VAL A 262 12.74 -9.92 -20.58
C VAL A 262 11.93 -10.55 -21.69
N ALA A 263 12.29 -11.76 -22.10
CA ALA A 263 11.55 -12.57 -23.05
C ALA A 263 11.21 -13.92 -22.41
N GLY A 264 10.06 -14.48 -22.75
CA GLY A 264 9.62 -15.77 -22.23
C GLY A 264 8.36 -16.29 -22.90
N THR A 265 7.89 -17.42 -22.41
CA THR A 265 6.64 -18.05 -22.85
C THR A 265 5.61 -17.93 -21.75
N VAL A 266 4.39 -17.50 -22.09
CA VAL A 266 3.28 -17.39 -21.15
C VAL A 266 2.88 -18.76 -20.63
N ILE A 267 2.79 -18.89 -19.31
CA ILE A 267 2.28 -20.11 -18.65
C ILE A 267 0.93 -19.86 -17.97
N HIS A 268 0.67 -18.62 -17.55
CA HIS A 268 -0.61 -18.23 -16.99
C HIS A 268 -0.84 -16.72 -17.16
N ASN A 269 -2.08 -16.34 -17.46
CA ASN A 269 -2.48 -14.94 -17.62
C ASN A 269 -3.70 -14.63 -16.76
N LYS A 270 -3.61 -13.56 -15.97
CA LYS A 270 -4.71 -12.94 -15.24
C LYS A 270 -4.92 -11.52 -15.78
N PRO A 271 -5.77 -11.34 -16.79
CA PRO A 271 -5.97 -10.04 -17.42
C PRO A 271 -6.27 -8.92 -16.42
N GLY A 272 -5.57 -7.80 -16.56
CA GLY A 272 -5.67 -6.65 -15.66
C GLY A 272 -4.97 -6.79 -14.31
N THR A 273 -4.25 -7.88 -14.08
CA THR A 273 -3.56 -8.14 -12.81
C THR A 273 -2.12 -8.60 -13.02
N ALA A 274 -1.90 -9.69 -13.75
CA ALA A 274 -0.58 -10.27 -13.87
C ALA A 274 -0.46 -11.27 -15.03
N VAL A 275 0.77 -11.46 -15.49
CA VAL A 275 1.17 -12.55 -16.40
C VAL A 275 2.33 -13.31 -15.78
N PHE A 276 2.26 -14.64 -15.80
CA PHE A 276 3.38 -15.52 -15.48
C PHE A 276 4.02 -16.00 -16.77
N ILE A 277 5.31 -15.80 -16.88
CA ILE A 277 6.12 -16.28 -18.01
C ILE A 277 7.26 -17.15 -17.51
N GLN A 278 7.79 -18.00 -18.36
CA GLN A 278 9.03 -18.71 -18.07
C GLN A 278 9.96 -18.73 -19.28
N ASP A 279 11.26 -18.76 -19.03
CA ASP A 279 12.29 -19.15 -19.95
C ASP A 279 12.74 -20.59 -19.70
N ASP A 280 13.80 -21.03 -20.30
CA ASP A 280 14.31 -22.42 -20.17
C ASP A 280 14.70 -22.77 -18.71
N GLN A 281 15.06 -21.78 -17.90
CA GLN A 281 15.62 -21.99 -16.56
C GLN A 281 14.75 -21.45 -15.42
N SER A 282 14.01 -20.39 -15.63
CA SER A 282 13.36 -19.62 -14.55
C SER A 282 11.95 -19.23 -14.92
N GLY A 283 11.10 -19.10 -13.90
CA GLY A 283 9.79 -18.47 -13.99
C GLY A 283 9.85 -17.00 -13.54
N LEU A 284 8.89 -16.22 -13.96
CA LEU A 284 8.78 -14.80 -13.60
C LEU A 284 7.32 -14.38 -13.46
N PHE A 285 7.03 -13.74 -12.34
CA PHE A 285 5.77 -13.06 -12.08
C PHE A 285 5.86 -11.61 -12.55
N CYS A 286 4.94 -11.18 -13.42
CA CYS A 286 4.90 -9.83 -13.98
C CYS A 286 3.56 -9.18 -13.64
N LEU A 287 3.56 -8.15 -12.77
CA LEU A 287 2.38 -7.33 -12.49
C LEU A 287 2.10 -6.41 -13.66
N THR A 288 0.86 -6.45 -14.18
CA THR A 288 0.42 -5.63 -15.31
C THR A 288 -1.06 -5.28 -15.19
N SER A 289 -1.40 -4.07 -15.55
CA SER A 289 -2.78 -3.61 -15.68
C SER A 289 -3.39 -3.91 -17.05
N GLN A 290 -2.62 -4.48 -17.99
CA GLN A 290 -3.11 -4.84 -19.32
C GLN A 290 -4.18 -5.92 -19.22
N ARG A 291 -5.23 -5.77 -20.02
CA ARG A 291 -6.37 -6.70 -20.08
C ARG A 291 -6.30 -7.66 -21.26
N ASP A 292 -5.18 -7.68 -21.95
CA ASP A 292 -4.95 -8.58 -23.10
C ASP A 292 -5.06 -10.03 -22.68
N ALA A 293 -5.73 -10.83 -23.50
CA ALA A 293 -5.95 -12.24 -23.26
C ALA A 293 -4.80 -13.09 -23.87
N PHE A 294 -3.63 -13.02 -23.26
CA PHE A 294 -2.52 -13.91 -23.64
C PHE A 294 -2.87 -15.38 -23.32
N LYS A 295 -2.50 -16.27 -24.23
CA LYS A 295 -2.70 -17.72 -24.07
C LYS A 295 -1.41 -18.39 -23.54
N ALA A 296 -1.57 -19.47 -22.78
CA ALA A 296 -0.43 -20.34 -22.48
C ALA A 296 0.24 -20.82 -23.78
N GLY A 297 1.56 -20.68 -23.84
CA GLY A 297 2.34 -20.93 -25.06
C GLY A 297 2.69 -19.69 -25.88
N ASP A 298 1.99 -18.57 -25.72
CA ASP A 298 2.34 -17.34 -26.42
C ASP A 298 3.77 -16.90 -26.06
N LYS A 299 4.56 -16.57 -27.07
CA LYS A 299 5.88 -15.97 -26.89
C LYS A 299 5.74 -14.48 -26.72
N VAL A 300 6.32 -13.95 -25.64
CA VAL A 300 6.18 -12.56 -25.25
C VAL A 300 7.50 -11.91 -24.90
N GLU A 301 7.56 -10.61 -25.12
CA GLU A 301 8.52 -9.70 -24.49
C GLU A 301 7.79 -8.88 -23.42
N VAL A 302 8.43 -8.73 -22.27
CA VAL A 302 7.90 -7.96 -21.15
C VAL A 302 8.86 -6.86 -20.80
N LEU A 303 8.35 -5.62 -20.77
CA LEU A 303 9.03 -4.47 -20.23
C LEU A 303 8.47 -4.20 -18.83
N GLY A 304 9.32 -4.13 -17.83
CA GLY A 304 8.89 -3.87 -16.46
C GLY A 304 10.03 -3.42 -15.58
N PHE A 305 9.72 -3.03 -14.38
CA PHE A 305 10.72 -2.62 -13.40
C PHE A 305 11.01 -3.79 -12.46
N PRO A 306 12.28 -4.18 -12.29
CA PRO A 306 12.66 -5.22 -11.36
C PRO A 306 12.26 -4.84 -9.93
N ALA A 307 11.61 -5.75 -9.23
CA ALA A 307 11.21 -5.59 -7.85
C ALA A 307 11.44 -6.88 -7.06
N LYS A 308 11.51 -6.76 -5.74
CA LYS A 308 11.55 -7.92 -4.86
C LYS A 308 10.18 -8.58 -4.86
N GLY A 309 10.11 -9.84 -5.30
CA GLY A 309 8.94 -10.68 -5.13
C GLY A 309 8.90 -11.31 -3.74
N GLN A 310 7.99 -12.26 -3.54
CA GLN A 310 7.91 -12.99 -2.28
C GLN A 310 9.15 -13.86 -2.06
N TYR A 311 9.61 -14.55 -3.11
CA TYR A 311 10.78 -15.40 -3.06
C TYR A 311 11.79 -15.07 -4.17
N THR A 312 11.38 -15.12 -5.43
CA THR A 312 12.20 -14.68 -6.57
C THR A 312 11.85 -13.26 -7.01
N PRO A 313 12.72 -12.59 -7.79
CA PRO A 313 12.39 -11.30 -8.38
C PRO A 313 11.11 -11.34 -9.20
N MET A 314 10.44 -10.19 -9.28
CA MET A 314 9.28 -9.96 -10.12
C MET A 314 9.46 -8.70 -10.98
N LEU A 315 8.59 -8.50 -11.95
CA LEU A 315 8.47 -7.22 -12.65
C LEU A 315 7.19 -6.50 -12.24
N GLU A 316 7.32 -5.22 -11.93
CA GLU A 316 6.21 -4.30 -11.69
C GLU A 316 5.98 -3.38 -12.88
N ASP A 317 4.78 -2.78 -12.94
CA ASP A 317 4.37 -1.82 -13.98
C ASP A 317 4.69 -2.35 -15.39
N SER A 318 4.40 -3.64 -15.60
CA SER A 318 4.82 -4.36 -16.79
C SER A 318 3.94 -4.05 -18.00
N VAL A 319 4.58 -3.93 -19.16
CA VAL A 319 3.92 -3.91 -20.47
C VAL A 319 4.36 -5.16 -21.23
N VAL A 320 3.38 -5.97 -21.61
CA VAL A 320 3.57 -7.25 -22.30
C VAL A 320 3.25 -7.09 -23.78
N ARG A 321 4.12 -7.56 -24.64
CA ARG A 321 3.94 -7.60 -26.08
C ARG A 321 4.08 -9.03 -26.59
N LYS A 322 3.05 -9.54 -27.26
CA LYS A 322 3.14 -10.82 -27.96
C LYS A 322 4.05 -10.67 -29.18
N VAL A 323 5.01 -11.56 -29.32
CA VAL A 323 5.97 -11.57 -30.43
C VAL A 323 5.81 -12.80 -31.33
N GLY A 324 5.02 -13.77 -30.92
CA GLY A 324 4.72 -14.94 -31.71
C GLY A 324 3.85 -15.97 -30.99
N ASP A 325 3.36 -16.91 -31.74
CA ASP A 325 2.73 -18.13 -31.22
C ASP A 325 3.81 -19.13 -30.83
N GLY A 326 3.54 -19.93 -29.83
CA GLY A 326 4.42 -21.00 -29.39
C GLY A 326 3.61 -22.16 -28.83
N VAL A 327 4.32 -23.12 -28.31
CA VAL A 327 3.73 -24.30 -27.65
C VAL A 327 3.79 -24.04 -26.13
N GLU A 328 2.73 -24.41 -25.43
CA GLU A 328 2.73 -24.38 -23.96
C GLU A 328 3.92 -25.20 -23.43
N PRO A 329 4.71 -24.61 -22.51
CA PRO A 329 5.82 -25.32 -21.90
C PRO A 329 5.35 -26.59 -21.19
N GLN A 330 6.11 -27.68 -21.35
CA GLN A 330 5.84 -28.88 -20.57
C GLN A 330 6.10 -28.60 -19.08
N PRO A 331 5.21 -29.04 -18.19
CA PRO A 331 5.43 -28.85 -16.77
C PRO A 331 6.61 -29.65 -16.26
N ASP A 332 7.44 -29.06 -15.44
CA ASP A 332 8.52 -29.78 -14.75
C ASP A 332 7.91 -30.81 -13.80
N VAL A 333 8.28 -32.09 -13.95
CA VAL A 333 7.89 -33.15 -13.00
C VAL A 333 8.82 -33.08 -11.80
N VAL A 334 8.27 -32.72 -10.64
CA VAL A 334 9.06 -32.42 -9.46
C VAL A 334 8.58 -33.22 -8.23
N ASP A 335 9.49 -33.40 -7.28
CA ASP A 335 9.17 -33.82 -5.92
C ASP A 335 9.24 -32.62 -4.94
N ILE A 336 8.69 -32.81 -3.74
CA ILE A 336 8.62 -31.77 -2.71
C ILE A 336 10.01 -31.21 -2.37
N ASN A 337 11.03 -32.05 -2.26
CA ASN A 337 12.37 -31.60 -1.85
C ASN A 337 12.96 -30.64 -2.89
N LYS A 338 12.71 -30.90 -4.17
CA LYS A 338 13.12 -29.99 -5.26
C LYS A 338 12.35 -28.69 -5.23
N ILE A 339 11.03 -28.71 -4.95
CA ILE A 339 10.24 -27.47 -4.82
C ILE A 339 10.79 -26.62 -3.69
N LEU A 340 11.06 -27.19 -2.52
CA LEU A 340 11.56 -26.48 -1.35
C LEU A 340 12.98 -25.90 -1.50
N THR A 341 13.71 -26.26 -2.57
CA THR A 341 14.94 -25.53 -2.93
C THR A 341 14.67 -24.12 -3.47
N GLY A 342 13.42 -23.84 -3.89
CA GLY A 342 12.99 -22.56 -4.44
C GLY A 342 13.27 -22.36 -5.93
N VAL A 343 13.94 -23.30 -6.61
CA VAL A 343 14.33 -23.16 -8.03
C VAL A 343 13.14 -23.21 -8.99
N HIS A 344 11.99 -23.66 -8.53
CA HIS A 344 10.76 -23.77 -9.33
C HIS A 344 9.77 -22.62 -9.07
N ASP A 345 10.15 -21.58 -8.34
CA ASP A 345 9.25 -20.44 -8.11
C ASP A 345 8.82 -19.82 -9.44
N SER A 346 7.54 -19.50 -9.54
CA SER A 346 6.88 -18.95 -10.73
C SER A 346 6.98 -19.83 -12.01
N ARG A 347 7.32 -21.12 -11.89
CA ARG A 347 7.38 -22.07 -13.01
C ARG A 347 6.15 -22.98 -13.05
N LEU A 348 5.89 -23.50 -14.24
CA LEU A 348 4.87 -24.53 -14.43
C LEU A 348 5.42 -25.89 -13.97
N ILE A 349 4.80 -26.46 -12.94
CA ILE A 349 5.21 -27.75 -12.37
C ILE A 349 4.06 -28.75 -12.37
N LYS A 350 4.42 -30.00 -12.16
CA LYS A 350 3.51 -31.14 -12.07
C LYS A 350 4.00 -32.11 -10.99
N LEU A 351 3.11 -32.48 -10.06
CA LEU A 351 3.44 -33.43 -9.02
C LEU A 351 2.23 -34.29 -8.62
N PRO A 352 2.46 -35.56 -8.15
CA PRO A 352 1.42 -36.40 -7.58
C PRO A 352 1.10 -35.95 -6.15
N ALA A 353 -0.17 -36.03 -5.80
CA ALA A 353 -0.63 -35.69 -4.45
C ALA A 353 -1.93 -36.41 -4.11
N LYS A 354 -2.26 -36.46 -2.82
CA LYS A 354 -3.53 -36.94 -2.29
C LYS A 354 -4.35 -35.77 -1.81
N VAL A 355 -5.63 -35.75 -2.13
CA VAL A 355 -6.57 -34.71 -1.68
C VAL A 355 -6.93 -35.00 -0.23
N LEU A 356 -6.59 -34.09 0.68
CA LEU A 356 -7.00 -34.14 2.07
C LEU A 356 -8.34 -33.47 2.28
N ASP A 357 -8.49 -32.28 1.70
CA ASP A 357 -9.73 -31.51 1.84
C ASP A 357 -9.92 -30.56 0.65
N ARG A 358 -11.19 -30.19 0.43
CA ARG A 358 -11.62 -29.19 -0.53
C ARG A 358 -12.37 -28.09 0.18
N VAL A 359 -11.88 -26.86 0.08
CA VAL A 359 -12.43 -25.69 0.75
C VAL A 359 -12.83 -24.64 -0.26
N GLN A 360 -14.03 -24.11 -0.14
CA GLN A 360 -14.47 -22.95 -0.90
C GLN A 360 -14.54 -21.73 0.02
N ARG A 361 -13.90 -20.64 -0.40
CA ARG A 361 -13.94 -19.34 0.32
C ARG A 361 -14.42 -18.26 -0.64
N GLY A 362 -15.69 -17.87 -0.49
CA GLY A 362 -16.35 -16.97 -1.44
C GLY A 362 -16.36 -17.61 -2.83
N VAL A 363 -15.75 -16.93 -3.79
CA VAL A 363 -15.66 -17.38 -5.19
C VAL A 363 -14.43 -18.24 -5.49
N ASN A 364 -13.49 -18.36 -4.57
CA ASN A 364 -12.23 -19.07 -4.76
C ASN A 364 -12.30 -20.50 -4.19
N GLN A 365 -11.66 -21.44 -4.89
CA GLN A 365 -11.59 -22.83 -4.52
C GLN A 365 -10.17 -23.22 -4.15
N PHE A 366 -10.04 -24.03 -3.08
CA PHE A 366 -8.75 -24.50 -2.59
C PHE A 366 -8.82 -26.01 -2.41
N LEU A 367 -7.75 -26.70 -2.77
CA LEU A 367 -7.50 -28.08 -2.39
C LEU A 367 -6.37 -28.09 -1.36
N LEU A 368 -6.59 -28.74 -0.23
CA LEU A 368 -5.52 -29.14 0.67
C LEU A 368 -4.99 -30.49 0.21
N LEU A 369 -3.73 -30.54 -0.11
CA LEU A 369 -3.07 -31.67 -0.77
C LEU A 369 -1.90 -32.18 0.07
N GLN A 370 -1.64 -33.47 -0.01
CA GLN A 370 -0.49 -34.11 0.62
C GLN A 370 0.36 -34.85 -0.44
N SER A 371 1.66 -34.68 -0.36
CA SER A 371 2.63 -35.47 -1.12
C SER A 371 3.76 -35.89 -0.17
N GLY A 372 3.90 -37.19 0.08
CA GLY A 372 4.72 -37.70 1.18
C GLY A 372 4.24 -37.17 2.53
N ASP A 373 5.15 -36.64 3.33
CA ASP A 373 4.85 -36.07 4.65
C ASP A 373 4.52 -34.56 4.59
N PHE A 374 4.49 -33.99 3.39
CA PHE A 374 4.31 -32.55 3.22
C PHE A 374 2.88 -32.21 2.76
N THR A 375 2.29 -31.20 3.38
CA THR A 375 0.98 -30.66 2.99
C THR A 375 1.15 -29.28 2.33
N PHE A 376 0.38 -29.06 1.28
CA PHE A 376 0.38 -27.79 0.53
C PHE A 376 -1.01 -27.49 -0.02
N GLN A 377 -1.21 -26.30 -0.55
CA GLN A 377 -2.48 -25.88 -1.13
C GLN A 377 -2.38 -25.76 -2.65
N ALA A 378 -3.45 -26.13 -3.34
CA ALA A 378 -3.67 -25.70 -4.71
C ALA A 378 -4.86 -24.75 -4.74
N PHE A 379 -4.69 -23.62 -5.43
CA PHE A 379 -5.64 -22.53 -5.47
C PHE A 379 -6.16 -22.32 -6.88
N LEU A 380 -7.48 -22.41 -7.06
CA LEU A 380 -8.17 -22.05 -8.30
C LEU A 380 -8.91 -20.72 -8.08
N PRO A 381 -8.42 -19.61 -8.66
CA PRO A 381 -9.15 -18.36 -8.61
C PRO A 381 -10.43 -18.48 -9.45
N HIS A 382 -11.54 -17.97 -8.95
CA HIS A 382 -12.80 -17.98 -9.68
C HIS A 382 -12.67 -17.24 -11.01
N LYS A 383 -13.05 -17.92 -12.08
CA LYS A 383 -13.02 -17.35 -13.42
C LYS A 383 -14.38 -17.39 -14.09
N ASN A 384 -15.12 -18.50 -13.95
CA ASN A 384 -16.48 -18.70 -14.50
C ASN A 384 -17.13 -19.87 -13.77
N ASP A 385 -18.45 -19.93 -13.74
CA ASP A 385 -19.25 -21.01 -13.14
C ASP A 385 -19.00 -22.40 -13.75
N ALA A 386 -18.33 -22.46 -14.90
CA ALA A 386 -18.01 -23.72 -15.60
C ALA A 386 -16.69 -24.39 -15.10
N GLU A 387 -15.88 -23.70 -14.28
CA GLU A 387 -14.60 -24.24 -13.78
C GLU A 387 -14.74 -24.57 -12.29
N ASP A 388 -15.12 -25.82 -12.00
CA ASP A 388 -15.39 -26.29 -10.65
C ASP A 388 -14.52 -27.52 -10.31
N LEU A 389 -14.00 -27.52 -9.08
CA LEU A 389 -13.29 -28.67 -8.48
C LEU A 389 -14.25 -29.61 -7.73
N SER A 390 -15.57 -29.45 -7.90
CA SER A 390 -16.58 -30.26 -7.17
C SER A 390 -16.46 -31.77 -7.43
N SER A 391 -15.96 -32.17 -8.60
CA SER A 391 -15.72 -33.56 -8.95
C SER A 391 -14.52 -34.18 -8.21
N VAL A 392 -13.64 -33.36 -7.62
CA VAL A 392 -12.46 -33.85 -6.89
C VAL A 392 -12.88 -34.21 -5.46
N GLN A 393 -12.81 -35.49 -5.12
CA GLN A 393 -13.22 -36.01 -3.82
C GLN A 393 -12.06 -36.05 -2.82
N ASN A 394 -12.37 -35.85 -1.54
CA ASN A 394 -11.42 -36.05 -0.45
C ASN A 394 -10.94 -37.52 -0.46
N GLY A 395 -9.62 -37.72 -0.30
CA GLY A 395 -8.99 -39.05 -0.36
C GLY A 395 -8.59 -39.50 -1.76
N ALA A 396 -8.97 -38.78 -2.83
CA ALA A 396 -8.55 -39.10 -4.20
C ALA A 396 -7.05 -38.86 -4.40
N ASP A 397 -6.41 -39.74 -5.18
CA ASP A 397 -5.07 -39.48 -5.67
C ASP A 397 -5.16 -38.67 -6.97
N VAL A 398 -4.37 -37.61 -7.04
CA VAL A 398 -4.39 -36.65 -8.15
C VAL A 398 -2.99 -36.38 -8.67
N ILE A 399 -2.93 -35.94 -9.90
CA ILE A 399 -1.75 -35.28 -10.46
C ILE A 399 -2.16 -33.81 -10.60
N VAL A 400 -1.44 -32.93 -9.90
CA VAL A 400 -1.68 -31.48 -9.93
C VAL A 400 -0.66 -30.81 -10.82
N THR A 401 -1.14 -29.99 -11.76
CA THR A 401 -0.32 -29.13 -12.62
C THR A 401 -0.64 -27.67 -12.30
N GLY A 402 0.33 -26.78 -12.30
CA GLY A 402 0.06 -25.35 -12.08
C GLY A 402 1.33 -24.56 -11.87
N VAL A 403 1.15 -23.25 -11.64
CA VAL A 403 2.28 -22.37 -11.34
C VAL A 403 2.67 -22.53 -9.88
N CYS A 404 3.92 -22.86 -9.63
CA CYS A 404 4.50 -22.95 -8.30
C CYS A 404 4.71 -21.54 -7.74
N VAL A 405 4.21 -21.28 -6.54
CA VAL A 405 4.45 -20.02 -5.82
C VAL A 405 5.07 -20.37 -4.47
N ILE A 406 6.32 -19.99 -4.29
CA ILE A 406 7.09 -20.29 -3.09
C ILE A 406 6.77 -19.26 -2.00
N GLU A 407 6.61 -19.74 -0.78
CA GLU A 407 6.46 -18.94 0.42
C GLU A 407 7.78 -18.95 1.20
N PRO A 408 8.39 -17.78 1.44
CA PRO A 408 9.65 -17.71 2.20
C PRO A 408 9.43 -18.07 3.67
N GLY A 409 10.41 -18.74 4.27
CA GLY A 409 10.46 -18.95 5.71
C GLY A 409 10.85 -17.68 6.47
N ASN A 410 10.46 -17.63 7.74
CA ASN A 410 10.89 -16.56 8.65
C ASN A 410 12.27 -16.83 9.29
N ASP A 411 12.86 -17.97 9.00
CA ASP A 411 14.10 -18.42 9.65
C ASP A 411 15.33 -17.78 9.03
N TRP A 412 15.86 -16.82 9.76
CA TRP A 412 17.13 -16.23 9.45
C TRP A 412 18.25 -17.10 10.02
N GLN A 413 18.84 -17.96 9.22
CA GLN A 413 20.02 -18.71 9.61
C GLN A 413 21.31 -17.97 9.22
N ALA A 414 22.30 -18.01 10.08
CA ALA A 414 23.63 -17.50 9.78
C ALA A 414 24.17 -18.15 8.49
N GLY A 415 24.45 -17.31 7.45
CA GLY A 415 24.77 -17.75 6.11
C GLY A 415 23.71 -17.39 5.06
N ALA A 416 22.63 -16.76 5.47
CA ALA A 416 21.65 -15.96 4.72
C ALA A 416 21.17 -16.51 3.37
N LYS A 417 20.86 -17.80 3.28
CA LYS A 417 20.02 -18.28 2.20
C LYS A 417 18.58 -18.34 2.71
N TRP A 418 17.70 -17.55 2.13
CA TRP A 418 16.26 -17.69 2.33
C TRP A 418 15.85 -19.08 1.90
N ARG A 419 15.26 -19.86 2.80
CA ARG A 419 14.68 -21.15 2.49
C ARG A 419 13.20 -21.00 2.21
N ALA A 420 12.68 -21.80 1.28
CA ALA A 420 11.26 -21.98 1.13
C ALA A 420 10.71 -22.64 2.39
N ALA A 421 9.72 -22.02 3.04
CA ALA A 421 9.01 -22.63 4.17
C ALA A 421 7.88 -23.51 3.67
N SER A 422 7.19 -23.02 2.63
CA SER A 422 6.03 -23.65 2.02
C SER A 422 5.92 -23.25 0.56
N PHE A 423 4.92 -23.76 -0.11
CA PHE A 423 4.51 -23.33 -1.44
C PHE A 423 3.04 -23.61 -1.65
N HIS A 424 2.46 -22.96 -2.63
CA HIS A 424 1.15 -23.32 -3.16
C HIS A 424 1.19 -23.43 -4.68
N ILE A 425 0.24 -24.15 -5.24
CA ILE A 425 0.08 -24.30 -6.69
C ILE A 425 -1.07 -23.39 -7.14
N LEU A 426 -0.78 -22.46 -8.02
CA LEU A 426 -1.79 -21.67 -8.68
C LEU A 426 -2.32 -22.43 -9.88
N LEU A 427 -3.55 -22.92 -9.78
CA LEU A 427 -4.24 -23.62 -10.86
C LEU A 427 -4.70 -22.61 -11.92
N ARG A 428 -4.61 -22.97 -13.18
CA ARG A 428 -5.02 -22.15 -14.33
C ARG A 428 -6.45 -22.48 -14.75
N SER A 429 -6.87 -23.74 -14.47
CA SER A 429 -8.21 -24.27 -14.70
C SER A 429 -8.43 -25.53 -13.86
N ALA A 430 -9.68 -26.00 -13.79
CA ALA A 430 -10.00 -27.28 -13.14
C ALA A 430 -9.31 -28.50 -13.81
N LYS A 431 -8.93 -28.39 -15.09
CA LYS A 431 -8.22 -29.44 -15.83
C LYS A 431 -6.78 -29.65 -15.33
N ASP A 432 -6.25 -28.73 -14.59
CA ASP A 432 -4.92 -28.84 -13.97
C ASP A 432 -4.90 -29.88 -12.83
N VAL A 433 -6.07 -30.40 -12.41
CA VAL A 433 -6.20 -31.49 -11.43
C VAL A 433 -6.71 -32.75 -12.13
N ALA A 434 -5.82 -33.67 -12.41
CA ALA A 434 -6.16 -34.95 -13.00
C ALA A 434 -6.32 -36.03 -11.93
N VAL A 435 -7.54 -36.51 -11.70
CA VAL A 435 -7.82 -37.60 -10.74
C VAL A 435 -7.25 -38.91 -11.34
N THR A 436 -6.36 -39.58 -10.61
CA THR A 436 -5.74 -40.85 -11.00
C THR A 436 -6.39 -42.03 -10.30
N SER A 437 -6.85 -41.84 -9.07
CA SER A 437 -7.71 -42.82 -8.39
C SER A 437 -8.74 -42.11 -7.53
N SER A 438 -9.97 -42.59 -7.55
CA SER A 438 -11.01 -42.13 -6.59
C SER A 438 -10.98 -43.00 -5.35
N PRO A 439 -11.26 -42.47 -4.17
CA PRO A 439 -11.39 -43.29 -2.99
C PRO A 439 -12.48 -44.34 -3.24
N VAL A 440 -12.15 -45.59 -3.05
CA VAL A 440 -13.17 -46.64 -3.03
C VAL A 440 -14.13 -46.26 -1.91
N ALA A 441 -15.41 -46.09 -2.23
CA ALA A 441 -16.42 -45.83 -1.22
C ALA A 441 -16.37 -46.99 -0.23
N ALA A 442 -15.60 -46.87 0.83
CA ALA A 442 -15.71 -47.69 1.97
C ALA A 442 -17.14 -47.46 2.50
N ASN A 443 -18.00 -48.47 2.35
CA ASN A 443 -19.23 -48.53 3.14
C ASN A 443 -18.82 -48.39 4.61
N ALA A 444 -18.74 -47.18 5.10
CA ALA A 444 -18.43 -46.91 6.48
C ALA A 444 -19.63 -47.37 7.29
N PRO A 445 -19.47 -48.33 8.23
CA PRO A 445 -20.43 -48.48 9.29
C PRO A 445 -20.39 -47.18 10.09
N ASP A 446 -21.58 -46.72 10.42
CA ASP A 446 -21.92 -45.49 11.15
C ASP A 446 -20.78 -44.81 11.92
N GLY A 447 -20.40 -43.65 11.40
CA GLY A 447 -19.26 -42.89 11.90
C GLY A 447 -19.63 -41.97 13.05
N VAL A 448 -19.27 -42.31 14.22
CA VAL A 448 -19.08 -41.37 15.32
C VAL A 448 -17.69 -41.67 15.89
N MET A 449 -16.73 -40.80 15.68
CA MET A 449 -15.58 -40.54 16.57
C MET A 449 -14.26 -40.13 15.88
N ILE A 450 -14.22 -39.07 15.06
CA ILE A 450 -12.94 -38.39 14.80
C ILE A 450 -13.05 -36.83 14.87
N ALA A 451 -14.25 -36.29 15.11
CA ALA A 451 -14.44 -34.82 15.20
C ALA A 451 -14.05 -34.18 16.54
N ILE A 452 -13.86 -34.98 17.60
CA ILE A 452 -13.70 -34.49 18.98
C ILE A 452 -12.34 -33.78 19.22
N PRO A 453 -11.17 -34.27 18.75
CA PRO A 453 -9.91 -33.59 19.08
C PRO A 453 -9.71 -32.24 18.36
N PHE A 454 -10.27 -32.08 17.14
CA PHE A 454 -10.16 -30.82 16.41
C PHE A 454 -11.05 -29.71 16.99
N ILE A 455 -12.23 -30.03 17.47
CA ILE A 455 -13.12 -29.07 18.14
C ILE A 455 -12.51 -28.63 19.47
N LEU A 456 -11.86 -29.53 20.20
CA LEU A 456 -11.23 -29.23 21.49
C LEU A 456 -9.97 -28.33 21.30
N THR A 457 -9.17 -28.55 20.28
CA THR A 457 -7.99 -27.68 20.01
C THR A 457 -8.36 -26.29 19.51
N THR A 458 -9.41 -26.17 18.70
CA THR A 458 -9.92 -24.84 18.27
C THR A 458 -10.60 -24.09 19.42
N LEU A 459 -11.35 -24.77 20.29
CA LEU A 459 -11.92 -24.14 21.49
C LEU A 459 -10.83 -23.74 22.51
N ALA A 460 -9.78 -24.54 22.69
CA ALA A 460 -8.65 -24.21 23.57
C ALA A 460 -7.85 -23.02 23.06
N SER A 461 -7.63 -22.92 21.75
CA SER A 461 -6.94 -21.78 21.16
C SER A 461 -7.77 -20.49 21.21
N LEU A 462 -9.09 -20.56 21.02
CA LEU A 462 -10.00 -19.43 21.22
C LEU A 462 -10.06 -18.98 22.69
N LEU A 463 -10.10 -19.93 23.62
CA LEU A 463 -10.07 -19.61 25.06
C LEU A 463 -8.75 -18.93 25.45
N TRP A 464 -7.64 -19.41 24.89
CA TRP A 464 -6.31 -18.83 25.14
C TRP A 464 -6.16 -17.42 24.61
N VAL A 465 -6.70 -17.13 23.44
CA VAL A 465 -6.76 -15.76 22.87
C VAL A 465 -7.64 -14.84 23.73
N VAL A 466 -8.75 -15.33 24.25
CA VAL A 466 -9.61 -14.55 25.17
C VAL A 466 -8.91 -14.27 26.50
N VAL A 467 -8.17 -15.24 27.03
CA VAL A 467 -7.37 -15.07 28.27
C VAL A 467 -6.23 -14.10 28.08
N LEU A 468 -5.53 -14.14 26.93
CA LEU A 468 -4.49 -13.17 26.58
C LEU A 468 -5.04 -11.75 26.41
N LYS A 469 -6.21 -11.59 25.80
CA LYS A 469 -6.89 -10.28 25.70
C LYS A 469 -7.36 -9.74 27.04
N ARG A 470 -7.67 -10.59 28.01
CA ARG A 470 -8.03 -10.16 29.38
C ARG A 470 -6.82 -9.82 30.25
N ARG A 471 -5.62 -10.33 29.94
CA ARG A 471 -4.36 -9.97 30.64
C ARG A 471 -3.68 -8.74 30.06
N ALA A 472 -4.09 -8.27 28.89
CA ALA A 472 -3.56 -7.07 28.20
C ALA A 472 -4.47 -5.82 28.37
N ARG A 473 -5.49 -5.93 29.23
CA ARG A 473 -6.25 -4.82 29.82
C ARG A 473 -5.93 -4.77 31.32
#